data_7bc690ff0ad25082c29fe60bd022f396
#
_entry.id   7bc690ff0ad25082c29fe60bd022f396
#
_cell.length_a   1.000
_cell.length_b   1.000
_cell.length_c   1.000
_cell.angle_alpha   90.00
_cell.angle_beta   90.00
_cell.angle_gamma   90.00
#
_symmetry.space_group_name_H-M   'P 1'
#
loop_
_entity.id
_entity.type
_entity.pdbx_description
1 polymer ?
#
loop_
_entity_poly.entity_id
_entity_poly.type
_entity_poly.pdbx_seq_one_letter_code
_entity_poly.pdbx_strand_id
1 'polypeptide(L)' 'MENKIWLQHVGYKPAVKAETLKIGDVTIWNYGFTETIIGILKQTPKSIVFQIKSNNTDYIGQRRLAKNRLVAKVN' A
#
# COMPACT_ATOMS: atom_id res chain seq x y z
N MET A 1 7.45 -17.40 6.36
CA MET A 1 6.16 -17.18 7.05
C MET A 1 5.51 -15.96 6.44
N GLU A 2 4.29 -16.11 5.97
CA GLU A 2 3.55 -14.98 5.41
C GLU A 2 3.02 -14.07 6.51
N ASN A 3 3.21 -12.77 6.34
CA ASN A 3 2.56 -11.79 7.17
C ASN A 3 1.17 -11.52 6.64
N LYS A 4 0.22 -11.39 7.55
CA LYS A 4 -1.17 -11.05 7.22
C LYS A 4 -1.63 -9.91 8.11
N ILE A 5 -2.48 -9.05 7.56
CA ILE A 5 -3.15 -8.02 8.34
C ILE A 5 -4.65 -8.14 8.12
N TRP A 6 -5.40 -7.72 9.14
CA TRP A 6 -6.86 -7.74 9.07
C TRP A 6 -7.35 -6.37 8.61
N LEU A 7 -8.22 -6.39 7.60
CA LEU A 7 -8.83 -5.18 7.05
C LEU A 7 -10.33 -5.22 7.31
N GLN A 8 -10.88 -4.09 7.74
CA GLN A 8 -12.30 -3.98 8.04
C GLN A 8 -13.13 -4.23 6.78
N HIS A 9 -14.15 -5.09 6.91
CA HIS A 9 -15.04 -5.54 5.84
C HIS A 9 -14.34 -6.28 4.69
N VAL A 10 -13.10 -6.71 4.90
CA VAL A 10 -12.34 -7.49 3.90
C VAL A 10 -11.85 -8.80 4.50
N GLY A 11 -11.36 -8.75 5.74
CA GLY A 11 -10.75 -9.89 6.41
C GLY A 11 -9.22 -9.88 6.33
N TYR A 12 -8.60 -11.03 6.55
CA TYR A 12 -7.15 -11.15 6.50
C TYR A 12 -6.64 -11.17 5.07
N LYS A 13 -5.58 -10.41 4.82
CA LYS A 13 -4.91 -10.34 3.52
C LYS A 13 -3.41 -10.46 3.71
N PRO A 14 -2.70 -11.09 2.75
CA PRO A 14 -1.25 -11.11 2.78
C PRO A 14 -0.70 -9.68 2.79
N ALA A 15 0.34 -9.46 3.58
CA ALA A 15 0.91 -8.14 3.73
C ALA A 15 2.43 -8.20 3.61
N VAL A 16 3.00 -7.11 3.11
CA VAL A 16 4.45 -6.94 2.97
C VAL A 16 4.86 -5.63 3.62
N LYS A 17 6.14 -5.50 3.94
CA LYS A 17 6.65 -4.23 4.46
C LYS A 17 6.57 -3.17 3.36
N ALA A 18 6.18 -1.95 3.74
CA ALA A 18 6.05 -0.85 2.78
C ALA A 18 7.32 -0.61 1.97
N GLU A 19 8.49 -0.82 2.57
CA GLU A 19 9.77 -0.63 1.87
C GLU A 19 9.99 -1.59 0.70
N THR A 20 9.21 -2.68 0.62
CA THR A 20 9.31 -3.64 -0.48
C THR A 20 8.36 -3.34 -1.63
N LEU A 21 7.47 -2.36 -1.45
CA LEU A 21 6.52 -1.98 -2.50
C LEU A 21 7.23 -1.26 -3.64
N LYS A 22 6.74 -1.47 -4.85
CA LYS A 22 7.33 -0.88 -6.07
C LYS A 22 6.23 -0.42 -7.01
N ILE A 23 6.61 0.37 -8.00
CA ILE A 23 5.69 0.89 -9.01
C ILE A 23 4.98 -0.28 -9.70
N GLY A 24 3.66 -0.19 -9.81
CA GLY A 24 2.82 -1.23 -10.36
C GLY A 24 2.16 -2.13 -9.32
N ASP A 25 2.64 -2.10 -8.07
CA ASP A 25 2.01 -2.87 -7.01
C ASP A 25 0.64 -2.28 -6.67
N VAL A 26 -0.31 -3.17 -6.38
CA VAL A 26 -1.66 -2.78 -5.97
C VAL A 26 -1.84 -3.11 -4.50
N THR A 27 -2.16 -2.10 -3.70
CA THR A 27 -2.41 -2.25 -2.27
C THR A 27 -3.91 -2.26 -2.00
N ILE A 28 -4.32 -2.96 -0.95
CA ILE A 28 -5.73 -3.01 -0.54
C ILE A 28 -5.87 -2.50 0.89
N TRP A 29 -6.93 -1.76 1.14
CA TRP A 29 -7.20 -1.06 2.40
C TRP A 29 -8.56 -1.47 2.96
N ASN A 30 -8.92 -0.90 4.11
CA ASN A 30 -10.22 -1.16 4.72
C ASN A 30 -11.35 -0.92 3.72
N TYR A 31 -12.40 -1.71 3.80
CA TYR A 31 -13.57 -1.68 2.93
C TYR A 31 -13.29 -2.09 1.49
N GLY A 32 -12.11 -2.66 1.22
CA GLY A 32 -11.78 -3.16 -0.11
C GLY A 32 -11.28 -2.12 -1.09
N PHE A 33 -11.01 -0.90 -0.65
CA PHE A 33 -10.44 0.12 -1.53
C PHE A 33 -9.03 -0.30 -1.96
N THR A 34 -8.75 -0.18 -3.25
CA THR A 34 -7.43 -0.50 -3.80
C THR A 34 -6.76 0.72 -4.40
N GLU A 35 -5.44 0.73 -4.34
CA GLU A 35 -4.62 1.80 -4.91
C GLU A 35 -3.45 1.17 -5.65
N THR A 36 -3.11 1.75 -6.80
CA THR A 36 -1.92 1.35 -7.56
C THR A 36 -0.80 2.33 -7.28
N ILE A 37 0.38 1.81 -6.96
CA ILE A 37 1.57 2.64 -6.79
C ILE A 37 2.06 3.05 -8.17
N ILE A 38 2.08 4.36 -8.44
CA ILE A 38 2.50 4.90 -9.73
C ILE A 38 3.81 5.68 -9.66
N GLY A 39 4.32 5.92 -8.46
CA GLY A 39 5.61 6.58 -8.30
C GLY A 39 6.13 6.51 -6.88
N ILE A 40 7.41 6.76 -6.72
CA ILE A 40 8.06 6.91 -5.42
C ILE A 40 8.61 8.32 -5.38
N LEU A 41 8.01 9.17 -4.53
CA LEU A 41 8.29 10.61 -4.53
C LEU A 41 9.42 10.99 -3.59
N LYS A 42 9.54 10.28 -2.46
CA LYS A 42 10.54 10.62 -1.45
C LYS A 42 10.81 9.42 -0.57
N GLN A 43 12.05 9.28 -0.15
CA GLN A 43 12.44 8.30 0.85
C GLN A 43 13.27 8.97 1.93
N THR A 44 13.00 8.59 3.17
CA THR A 44 13.83 8.93 4.32
C THR A 44 14.31 7.61 4.95
N PRO A 45 15.21 7.63 5.96
CA PRO A 45 15.60 6.37 6.61
C PRO A 45 14.44 5.57 7.20
N LYS A 46 13.33 6.22 7.56
CA LYS A 46 12.21 5.58 8.25
C LYS A 46 10.91 5.53 7.45
N SER A 47 10.78 6.28 6.36
CA SER A 47 9.51 6.39 5.64
C SER A 47 9.70 6.49 4.14
N ILE A 48 8.61 6.21 3.42
CA ILE A 48 8.53 6.37 1.97
C ILE A 48 7.24 7.11 1.66
N VAL A 49 7.31 8.04 0.71
CA VAL A 49 6.12 8.71 0.17
C VAL A 49 5.90 8.17 -1.24
N PHE A 50 4.79 7.48 -1.40
CA PHE A 50 4.37 6.93 -2.69
C PHE A 50 3.38 7.86 -3.37
N GLN A 51 3.48 7.98 -4.69
CA GLN A 51 2.38 8.51 -5.48
C GLN A 51 1.45 7.35 -5.82
N ILE A 52 0.17 7.54 -5.57
CA ILE A 52 -0.83 6.49 -5.74
C ILE A 52 -1.98 6.98 -6.63
N LYS A 53 -2.59 6.01 -7.29
CA LYS A 53 -3.85 6.22 -8.01
C LYS A 53 -4.90 5.30 -7.39
N SER A 54 -6.00 5.89 -6.93
CA SER A 54 -7.13 5.10 -6.44
C SER A 54 -7.80 4.38 -7.60
N ASN A 55 -8.03 3.07 -7.45
CA ASN A 55 -8.70 2.30 -8.48
C ASN A 55 -10.23 2.41 -8.40
N ASN A 56 -10.73 3.04 -7.35
CA ASN A 56 -12.17 3.21 -7.13
C ASN A 56 -12.68 4.58 -7.61
N THR A 57 -11.84 5.62 -7.56
CA THR A 57 -12.27 7.00 -7.83
C THR A 57 -11.37 7.74 -8.81
N ASP A 58 -10.34 7.11 -9.36
CA ASP A 58 -9.32 7.73 -10.22
C ASP A 58 -8.56 8.88 -9.55
N TYR A 59 -8.68 9.03 -8.24
CA TYR A 59 -7.94 10.02 -7.49
C TYR A 59 -6.45 9.72 -7.53
N ILE A 60 -5.64 10.73 -7.82
CA ILE A 60 -4.17 10.65 -7.73
C ILE A 60 -3.73 11.47 -6.53
N GLY A 61 -2.96 10.86 -5.66
CA GLY A 61 -2.49 11.50 -4.46
C GLY A 61 -1.20 10.91 -3.95
N GLN A 62 -0.91 11.18 -2.69
CA GLN A 62 0.29 10.71 -2.03
C GLN A 62 -0.08 9.93 -0.77
N ARG A 63 0.75 8.93 -0.45
CA ARG A 63 0.62 8.18 0.78
C ARG A 63 2.00 8.03 1.41
N ARG A 64 2.14 8.51 2.64
CA ARG A 64 3.37 8.34 3.41
C ARG A 64 3.23 7.13 4.31
N LEU A 65 4.19 6.23 4.24
CA LEU A 65 4.19 4.99 5.01
C LEU A 65 5.53 4.81 5.71
N ALA A 66 5.49 4.33 6.95
CA ALA A 66 6.70 3.86 7.62
C ALA A 66 7.25 2.66 6.84
N LYS A 67 8.56 2.58 6.69
CA LYS A 67 9.20 1.52 5.89
C LYS A 67 8.87 0.12 6.40
N ASN A 68 8.73 -0.04 7.71
CA ASN A 68 8.45 -1.35 8.32
C ASN A 68 6.95 -1.62 8.52
N ARG A 69 6.08 -0.73 8.09
CA ARG A 69 4.65 -0.94 8.20
C ARG A 69 4.21 -2.07 7.26
N LEU A 70 3.36 -2.96 7.75
CA LEU A 70 2.76 -4.00 6.93
C LEU A 70 1.60 -3.42 6.13
N VAL A 71 1.63 -3.66 4.84
CA VAL A 71 0.63 -3.16 3.89
C VAL A 71 0.10 -4.35 3.09
N ALA A 72 -1.21 -4.49 3.03
CA ALA A 72 -1.82 -5.56 2.25
C ALA A 72 -1.63 -5.32 0.76
N LYS A 73 -1.26 -6.36 0.05
CA LYS A 73 -0.94 -6.30 -1.37
C LYS A 73 -1.73 -7.38 -2.10
N VAL A 74 -2.32 -7.04 -3.25
CA VAL A 74 -3.19 -7.96 -4.01
C VAL A 74 -2.56 -8.51 -5.29
N ASN A 75 -1.36 -8.08 -5.62
CA ASN A 75 -0.67 -8.63 -6.80
C ASN A 75 0.77 -9.03 -6.52
#